data_1cd9685f70facd539c87ef63aac694ce
#
_entry.id   1cd9685f70facd539c87ef63aac694ce
#
_cell.length_a   1.000
_cell.length_b   1.000
_cell.length_c   1.000
_cell.angle_alpha   90.00
_cell.angle_beta   90.00
_cell.angle_gamma   90.00
#
_symmetry.space_group_name_H-M   'P 1'
#
loop_
_entity.id
_entity.type
_entity.pdbx_description
1 polymer ?
#
loop_
_entity_poly.entity_id
_entity_poly.type
_entity_poly.pdbx_seq_one_letter_code
_entity_poly.pdbx_strand_id
1 'polypeptide(L)'
;MKGYALFSAISCLLCAIIVLTTHWLSYLLLFIWLIRLAATRRKELIIYTCLLMSATFFFAGFEKNHNRTALLAEDQLFLIELDPNKLKIDGDQIQFYGTVKEAGTKVKLAEKVVVFYRLSTEEEKNNWKKQQKVEDFIVTGSLAKPEKNRNLNQFDYHRYLYRNKIHWIVEATTIDIHSELQQQTFFDKLNLKNLRQNILAHIESETTATIASYIKTLLFADTSSIDDQVMSGYKEIGIIHLLSISGLHIQFFITGLTYILWRLGVTRERTYLLLLIFLPLYGSLTGWGTSIFRAIVMSLLSQTGARIRKPISGLDAWSWTLIFGLWLNPYQIFSIGFQLSYLLSLTLMLFSDSLFNRSKLASINNVVISFILTLISIPILSFHFFEFSWIGMFANLIFVPLFTWVVMPLSIFLFASSYLLSGTLFFSFPVKFNGKFIGDD
;
A
#
# COMPACT_ATOMS: atom_id res chain seq x y z
N MET A 1 8.93 29.85 2.87
CA MET A 1 8.16 29.77 1.60
C MET A 1 7.02 28.77 1.80
N LYS A 2 5.83 29.22 2.20
CA LYS A 2 4.72 28.28 2.47
C LYS A 2 3.97 27.98 1.16
N GLY A 3 3.91 26.70 0.76
CA GLY A 3 3.10 26.20 -0.35
C GLY A 3 3.70 26.33 -1.77
N TYR A 4 4.94 26.77 -1.93
CA TYR A 4 5.54 26.90 -3.26
C TYR A 4 6.01 25.57 -3.87
N ALA A 5 6.28 24.57 -3.05
CA ALA A 5 6.63 23.22 -3.54
C ALA A 5 5.48 22.59 -4.35
N LEU A 6 4.24 23.06 -4.20
CA LEU A 6 3.10 22.61 -4.99
C LEU A 6 3.30 22.84 -6.49
N PHE A 7 3.93 23.95 -6.89
CA PHE A 7 4.22 24.20 -8.31
C PHE A 7 5.15 23.13 -8.89
N SER A 8 6.21 22.80 -8.15
CA SER A 8 7.15 21.75 -8.57
C SER A 8 6.48 20.37 -8.59
N ALA A 9 5.67 20.05 -7.58
CA ALA A 9 5.02 18.76 -7.48
C ALA A 9 4.04 18.51 -8.63
N ILE A 10 3.18 19.49 -8.97
CA ILE A 10 2.25 19.37 -10.10
C ILE A 10 3.01 19.32 -11.43
N SER A 11 4.09 20.11 -11.60
CA SER A 11 4.92 20.05 -12.79
C SER A 11 5.56 18.67 -12.97
N CYS A 12 6.09 18.06 -11.90
CA CYS A 12 6.64 16.71 -11.92
C CYS A 12 5.56 15.65 -12.23
N LEU A 13 4.37 15.80 -11.66
CA LEU A 13 3.25 14.90 -11.95
C LEU A 13 2.87 14.91 -13.42
N LEU A 14 2.66 16.11 -14.00
CA LEU A 14 2.32 16.27 -15.41
C LEU A 14 3.45 15.76 -16.33
N CYS A 15 4.70 16.03 -15.97
CA CYS A 15 5.88 15.50 -16.68
C CYS A 15 5.89 13.96 -16.68
N ALA A 16 5.66 13.31 -15.53
CA ALA A 16 5.62 11.85 -15.44
C ALA A 16 4.46 11.27 -16.29
N ILE A 17 3.27 11.90 -16.27
CA ILE A 17 2.14 11.50 -17.12
C ILE A 17 2.50 11.60 -18.61
N ILE A 18 3.15 12.68 -19.05
CA ILE A 18 3.59 12.86 -20.43
C ILE A 18 4.52 11.74 -20.88
N VAL A 19 5.54 11.43 -20.05
CA VAL A 19 6.51 10.38 -20.37
C VAL A 19 5.85 9.00 -20.49
N LEU A 20 4.89 8.70 -19.59
CA LEU A 20 4.29 7.39 -19.52
C LEU A 20 3.15 7.20 -20.53
N THR A 21 2.35 8.24 -20.84
CA THR A 21 1.13 8.12 -21.66
C THR A 21 1.19 8.80 -23.02
N THR A 22 2.08 9.81 -23.19
CA THR A 22 2.17 10.66 -24.41
C THR A 22 0.84 11.31 -24.80
N HIS A 23 -0.07 11.55 -23.85
CA HIS A 23 -1.40 12.08 -24.14
C HIS A 23 -1.33 13.61 -24.35
N TRP A 24 -1.92 14.11 -25.45
CA TRP A 24 -1.83 15.52 -25.84
C TRP A 24 -2.36 16.50 -24.79
N LEU A 25 -3.41 16.15 -24.07
CA LEU A 25 -4.01 16.97 -23.02
C LEU A 25 -3.02 17.27 -21.89
N SER A 26 -2.12 16.31 -21.59
CA SER A 26 -1.11 16.49 -20.55
C SER A 26 -0.07 17.56 -20.91
N TYR A 27 0.27 17.68 -22.22
CA TYR A 27 1.15 18.75 -22.70
C TYR A 27 0.48 20.12 -22.56
N LEU A 28 -0.81 20.21 -22.90
CA LEU A 28 -1.60 21.44 -22.75
C LEU A 28 -1.67 21.89 -21.30
N LEU A 29 -1.99 20.95 -20.41
CA LEU A 29 -2.07 21.23 -18.97
C LEU A 29 -0.71 21.66 -18.40
N LEU A 30 0.38 21.00 -18.78
CA LEU A 30 1.73 21.40 -18.40
C LEU A 30 2.07 22.81 -18.90
N PHE A 31 1.75 23.12 -20.15
CA PHE A 31 1.97 24.45 -20.73
C PHE A 31 1.25 25.55 -19.94
N ILE A 32 -0.05 25.36 -19.67
CA ILE A 32 -0.83 26.31 -18.87
C ILE A 32 -0.24 26.47 -17.47
N TRP A 33 0.19 25.36 -16.87
CA TRP A 33 0.79 25.36 -15.53
C TRP A 33 2.14 26.08 -15.49
N LEU A 34 2.97 25.93 -16.53
CA LEU A 34 4.25 26.63 -16.65
C LEU A 34 4.07 28.14 -16.88
N ILE A 35 3.03 28.56 -17.61
CA ILE A 35 2.68 29.98 -17.73
C ILE A 35 2.33 30.54 -16.34
N ARG A 36 1.54 29.81 -15.56
CA ARG A 36 1.21 30.21 -14.18
C ARG A 36 2.46 30.27 -13.30
N LEU A 37 3.38 29.33 -13.44
CA LEU A 37 4.67 29.34 -12.74
C LEU A 37 5.49 30.58 -13.12
N ALA A 38 5.62 30.87 -14.41
CA ALA A 38 6.34 32.04 -14.93
C ALA A 38 5.72 33.36 -14.42
N ALA A 39 4.39 33.44 -14.31
CA ALA A 39 3.67 34.59 -13.76
C ALA A 39 4.02 34.88 -12.30
N THR A 40 4.58 33.93 -11.55
CA THR A 40 5.05 34.17 -10.15
C THR A 40 6.28 35.08 -10.11
N ARG A 41 7.00 35.25 -11.23
CA ARG A 41 8.23 36.05 -11.37
C ARG A 41 9.37 35.67 -10.41
N ARG A 42 9.32 34.48 -9.78
CA ARG A 42 10.33 34.00 -8.83
C ARG A 42 11.34 33.11 -9.54
N LYS A 43 12.49 33.65 -9.89
CA LYS A 43 13.53 32.94 -10.63
C LYS A 43 13.99 31.66 -9.92
N GLU A 44 14.21 31.71 -8.62
CA GLU A 44 14.64 30.54 -7.82
C GLU A 44 13.62 29.40 -7.91
N LEU A 45 12.31 29.71 -7.79
CA LEU A 45 11.24 28.70 -7.89
C LEU A 45 11.22 28.06 -9.29
N ILE A 46 11.36 28.87 -10.33
CA ILE A 46 11.36 28.40 -11.71
C ILE A 46 12.55 27.45 -11.93
N ILE A 47 13.77 27.86 -11.56
CA ILE A 47 14.98 27.05 -11.70
C ILE A 47 14.82 25.72 -10.94
N TYR A 48 14.36 25.79 -9.69
CA TYR A 48 14.16 24.61 -8.86
C TYR A 48 13.12 23.65 -9.44
N THR A 49 12.02 24.19 -9.96
CA THR A 49 10.97 23.39 -10.63
C THR A 49 11.51 22.73 -11.90
N CYS A 50 12.28 23.46 -12.72
CA CYS A 50 12.90 22.90 -13.92
C CYS A 50 13.87 21.76 -13.59
N LEU A 51 14.68 21.89 -12.55
CA LEU A 51 15.59 20.83 -12.10
C LEU A 51 14.84 19.58 -11.66
N LEU A 52 13.78 19.73 -10.84
CA LEU A 52 12.97 18.62 -10.38
C LEU A 52 12.20 17.95 -11.54
N MET A 53 11.67 18.73 -12.48
CA MET A 53 11.05 18.21 -13.70
C MET A 53 12.04 17.40 -14.55
N SER A 54 13.25 17.91 -14.75
CA SER A 54 14.30 17.20 -15.50
C SER A 54 14.65 15.89 -14.83
N ALA A 55 14.85 15.89 -13.50
CA ALA A 55 15.08 14.66 -12.74
C ALA A 55 13.91 13.66 -12.88
N THR A 56 12.67 14.14 -12.79
CA THR A 56 11.48 13.30 -12.95
C THR A 56 11.35 12.75 -14.37
N PHE A 57 11.68 13.56 -15.38
CA PHE A 57 11.69 13.13 -16.79
C PHE A 57 12.66 11.98 -17.02
N PHE A 58 13.91 12.14 -16.56
CA PHE A 58 14.94 11.11 -16.69
C PHE A 58 14.55 9.86 -15.93
N PHE A 59 14.06 10.01 -14.71
CA PHE A 59 13.67 8.86 -13.87
C PHE A 59 12.47 8.10 -14.45
N ALA A 60 11.40 8.80 -14.84
CA ALA A 60 10.23 8.17 -15.46
C ALA A 60 10.58 7.55 -16.83
N GLY A 61 11.46 8.19 -17.61
CA GLY A 61 11.98 7.65 -18.88
C GLY A 61 12.82 6.39 -18.66
N PHE A 62 13.70 6.42 -17.65
CA PHE A 62 14.50 5.26 -17.26
C PHE A 62 13.62 4.09 -16.86
N GLU A 63 12.65 4.31 -15.98
CA GLU A 63 11.69 3.29 -15.54
C GLU A 63 10.87 2.71 -16.70
N LYS A 64 10.41 3.56 -17.64
CA LYS A 64 9.70 3.13 -18.84
C LYS A 64 10.56 2.24 -19.74
N ASN A 65 11.82 2.60 -19.92
CA ASN A 65 12.75 1.87 -20.79
C ASN A 65 13.23 0.55 -20.17
N HIS A 66 13.30 0.49 -18.83
CA HIS A 66 13.69 -0.72 -18.09
C HIS A 66 12.50 -1.65 -17.79
N ASN A 67 11.26 -1.20 -18.01
CA ASN A 67 10.09 -2.05 -17.86
C ASN A 67 9.95 -3.00 -19.06
N ARG A 68 10.86 -3.97 -19.14
CA ARG A 68 10.95 -5.00 -20.18
C ARG A 68 11.16 -6.36 -19.54
N THR A 69 10.75 -7.39 -20.25
CA THR A 69 10.95 -8.78 -19.82
C THR A 69 12.25 -9.34 -20.37
N ALA A 70 12.93 -10.16 -19.59
CA ALA A 70 14.06 -11.00 -19.99
C ALA A 70 13.65 -12.47 -20.19
N LEU A 71 12.44 -12.86 -19.76
CA LEU A 71 11.91 -14.19 -19.95
C LEU A 71 11.53 -14.44 -21.41
N LEU A 72 11.77 -15.62 -21.90
CA LEU A 72 11.41 -16.07 -23.25
C LEU A 72 10.15 -16.94 -23.18
N ALA A 73 9.30 -16.86 -24.21
CA ALA A 73 8.05 -17.64 -24.26
C ALA A 73 8.29 -19.17 -24.23
N GLU A 74 9.51 -19.61 -24.54
CA GLU A 74 9.93 -21.03 -24.58
C GLU A 74 10.38 -21.54 -23.20
N ASP A 75 10.60 -20.66 -22.22
CA ASP A 75 10.99 -21.06 -20.87
C ASP A 75 9.85 -21.85 -20.20
N GLN A 76 10.15 -23.02 -19.65
CA GLN A 76 9.15 -23.94 -19.06
C GLN A 76 9.44 -24.28 -17.60
N LEU A 77 10.66 -24.06 -17.11
CA LEU A 77 11.07 -24.35 -15.76
C LEU A 77 11.52 -23.07 -15.07
N PHE A 78 10.93 -22.78 -13.90
CA PHE A 78 11.15 -21.55 -13.17
C PHE A 78 11.43 -21.84 -11.70
N LEU A 79 12.44 -21.16 -11.14
CA LEU A 79 12.60 -21.05 -9.70
C LEU A 79 11.94 -19.73 -9.28
N ILE A 80 10.85 -19.81 -8.53
CA ILE A 80 10.02 -18.64 -8.15
C ILE A 80 10.00 -18.49 -6.64
N GLU A 81 10.41 -17.32 -6.14
CA GLU A 81 10.17 -16.92 -4.76
C GLU A 81 8.72 -16.45 -4.60
N LEU A 82 7.95 -17.16 -3.78
CA LEU A 82 6.57 -16.84 -3.48
C LEU A 82 6.47 -15.59 -2.59
N ASP A 83 5.55 -14.68 -2.90
CA ASP A 83 5.09 -13.65 -1.98
C ASP A 83 3.78 -14.11 -1.30
N PRO A 84 3.82 -14.66 -0.07
CA PRO A 84 2.65 -15.23 0.58
C PRO A 84 1.55 -14.20 0.88
N ASN A 85 1.90 -12.89 0.90
CA ASN A 85 0.92 -11.82 1.08
C ASN A 85 0.00 -11.63 -0.14
N LYS A 86 0.34 -12.24 -1.27
CA LYS A 86 -0.38 -12.11 -2.54
C LYS A 86 -0.83 -13.47 -3.07
N LEU A 87 -1.04 -14.41 -2.16
CA LEU A 87 -1.64 -15.71 -2.45
C LEU A 87 -3.15 -15.56 -2.36
N LYS A 88 -3.86 -15.95 -3.41
CA LYS A 88 -5.32 -16.03 -3.44
C LYS A 88 -5.73 -17.43 -3.89
N ILE A 89 -6.65 -18.04 -3.16
CA ILE A 89 -7.25 -19.33 -3.51
C ILE A 89 -8.72 -19.05 -3.85
N ASP A 90 -9.12 -19.36 -5.08
CA ASP A 90 -10.47 -19.18 -5.58
C ASP A 90 -10.98 -20.50 -6.15
N GLY A 91 -11.90 -21.15 -5.44
CA GLY A 91 -12.35 -22.49 -5.79
C GLY A 91 -11.19 -23.49 -5.78
N ASP A 92 -10.90 -24.07 -6.97
CA ASP A 92 -9.80 -25.02 -7.20
C ASP A 92 -8.59 -24.36 -7.88
N GLN A 93 -8.57 -23.06 -7.98
CA GLN A 93 -7.47 -22.33 -8.61
C GLN A 93 -6.70 -21.49 -7.58
N ILE A 94 -5.39 -21.63 -7.62
CA ILE A 94 -4.47 -20.76 -6.89
C ILE A 94 -3.93 -19.71 -7.84
N GLN A 95 -3.91 -18.48 -7.35
CA GLN A 95 -3.21 -17.36 -7.95
C GLN A 95 -2.24 -16.79 -6.94
N PHE A 96 -0.98 -16.66 -7.31
CA PHE A 96 -0.02 -15.92 -6.50
C PHE A 96 0.94 -15.08 -7.33
N TYR A 97 1.55 -14.12 -6.67
CA TYR A 97 2.61 -13.31 -7.26
C TYR A 97 3.95 -13.81 -6.75
N GLY A 98 4.90 -13.95 -7.66
CA GLY A 98 6.24 -14.41 -7.31
C GLY A 98 7.31 -13.62 -8.06
N THR A 99 8.56 -13.81 -7.62
CA THR A 99 9.73 -13.26 -8.30
C THR A 99 10.54 -14.43 -8.85
N VAL A 100 10.70 -14.48 -10.17
CA VAL A 100 11.53 -15.50 -10.84
C VAL A 100 12.98 -15.21 -10.53
N LYS A 101 13.66 -16.17 -9.89
CA LYS A 101 15.10 -16.13 -9.62
C LYS A 101 15.90 -16.77 -10.75
N GLU A 102 15.36 -17.86 -11.31
CA GLU A 102 15.98 -18.62 -12.40
C GLU A 102 14.92 -19.06 -13.40
N ALA A 103 15.26 -19.08 -14.67
CA ALA A 103 14.42 -19.60 -15.75
C ALA A 103 15.30 -20.28 -16.80
N GLY A 104 15.11 -21.59 -17.01
CA GLY A 104 15.92 -22.37 -17.94
C GLY A 104 17.42 -22.28 -17.61
N THR A 105 18.21 -21.75 -18.53
CA THR A 105 19.67 -21.54 -18.34
C THR A 105 20.04 -20.18 -17.76
N LYS A 106 19.05 -19.31 -17.53
CA LYS A 106 19.26 -17.94 -17.02
C LYS A 106 19.20 -17.91 -15.52
N VAL A 107 20.30 -17.55 -14.88
CA VAL A 107 20.46 -17.42 -13.43
C VAL A 107 20.38 -15.94 -13.03
N LYS A 108 19.84 -15.65 -11.85
CA LYS A 108 19.74 -14.32 -11.24
C LYS A 108 18.82 -13.36 -12.01
N LEU A 109 17.65 -13.82 -12.34
CA LEU A 109 16.54 -12.97 -12.73
C LEU A 109 15.89 -12.39 -11.46
N ALA A 110 15.26 -11.21 -11.60
CA ALA A 110 14.46 -10.60 -10.54
C ALA A 110 13.15 -10.07 -11.14
N GLU A 111 12.52 -10.87 -12.00
CA GLU A 111 11.32 -10.48 -12.73
C GLU A 111 10.09 -11.01 -12.02
N LYS A 112 9.09 -10.11 -11.87
CA LYS A 112 7.82 -10.45 -11.23
C LYS A 112 6.91 -11.14 -12.22
N VAL A 113 6.25 -12.21 -11.77
CA VAL A 113 5.24 -12.96 -12.53
C VAL A 113 4.01 -13.21 -11.68
N VAL A 114 2.91 -13.51 -12.35
CA VAL A 114 1.70 -14.09 -11.74
C VAL A 114 1.65 -15.53 -12.10
N VAL A 115 1.47 -16.41 -11.13
CA VAL A 115 1.36 -17.85 -11.33
C VAL A 115 -0.09 -18.26 -11.09
N PHE A 116 -0.65 -19.01 -12.03
CA PHE A 116 -1.92 -19.70 -11.89
C PHE A 116 -1.67 -21.20 -11.85
N TYR A 117 -2.24 -21.86 -10.87
CA TYR A 117 -2.15 -23.30 -10.72
C TYR A 117 -3.50 -23.88 -10.32
N ARG A 118 -3.87 -25.02 -10.91
CA ARG A 118 -5.11 -25.71 -10.60
C ARG A 118 -4.85 -26.83 -9.60
N LEU A 119 -5.52 -26.73 -8.45
CA LEU A 119 -5.45 -27.72 -7.40
C LEU A 119 -6.15 -29.02 -7.82
N SER A 120 -5.52 -30.15 -7.49
CA SER A 120 -6.04 -31.48 -7.82
C SER A 120 -6.80 -32.11 -6.66
N THR A 121 -6.48 -31.74 -5.40
CA THR A 121 -7.05 -32.36 -4.20
C THR A 121 -7.36 -31.32 -3.11
N GLU A 122 -8.33 -31.65 -2.23
CA GLU A 122 -8.64 -30.82 -1.04
C GLU A 122 -7.49 -30.81 -0.02
N GLU A 123 -6.69 -31.88 0.05
CA GLU A 123 -5.49 -31.90 0.90
C GLU A 123 -4.46 -30.88 0.43
N GLU A 124 -4.23 -30.81 -0.87
CA GLU A 124 -3.36 -29.83 -1.48
C GLU A 124 -3.82 -28.41 -1.18
N LYS A 125 -5.13 -28.13 -1.30
CA LYS A 125 -5.75 -26.86 -0.96
C LYS A 125 -5.53 -26.47 0.50
N ASN A 126 -5.67 -27.42 1.42
CA ASN A 126 -5.44 -27.18 2.84
C ASN A 126 -3.95 -26.93 3.15
N ASN A 127 -3.04 -27.56 2.43
CA ASN A 127 -1.61 -27.31 2.55
C ASN A 127 -1.27 -25.91 2.06
N TRP A 128 -1.82 -25.47 0.92
CA TRP A 128 -1.62 -24.12 0.41
C TRP A 128 -2.22 -23.03 1.33
N LYS A 129 -3.37 -23.29 1.97
CA LYS A 129 -3.93 -22.36 2.99
C LYS A 129 -3.01 -22.20 4.21
N LYS A 130 -2.22 -23.22 4.54
CA LYS A 130 -1.24 -23.20 5.64
C LYS A 130 0.10 -22.60 5.23
N GLN A 131 0.31 -22.37 3.92
CA GLN A 131 1.57 -21.84 3.40
C GLN A 131 1.70 -20.36 3.76
N GLN A 132 2.44 -20.10 4.83
CA GLN A 132 2.63 -18.75 5.37
C GLN A 132 4.07 -18.23 5.24
N LYS A 133 4.98 -19.06 4.72
CA LYS A 133 6.39 -18.69 4.62
C LYS A 133 6.77 -18.28 3.20
N VAL A 134 7.74 -17.38 3.10
CA VAL A 134 8.44 -17.11 1.85
C VAL A 134 9.31 -18.32 1.55
N GLU A 135 8.97 -19.05 0.52
CA GLU A 135 9.70 -20.24 0.08
C GLU A 135 9.94 -20.17 -1.42
N ASP A 136 10.98 -20.83 -1.88
CA ASP A 136 11.26 -20.96 -3.29
C ASP A 136 10.56 -22.22 -3.82
N PHE A 137 9.89 -22.08 -4.95
CA PHE A 137 9.18 -23.16 -5.62
C PHE A 137 9.78 -23.38 -7.00
N ILE A 138 9.94 -24.64 -7.35
CA ILE A 138 10.19 -25.06 -8.73
C ILE A 138 8.83 -25.16 -9.40
N VAL A 139 8.60 -24.33 -10.38
CA VAL A 139 7.34 -24.27 -11.13
C VAL A 139 7.61 -24.70 -12.56
N THR A 140 6.93 -25.75 -13.01
CA THR A 140 6.92 -26.16 -14.42
C THR A 140 5.61 -25.69 -15.04
N GLY A 141 5.70 -25.04 -16.19
CA GLY A 141 4.52 -24.50 -16.86
C GLY A 141 4.86 -23.71 -18.11
N SER A 142 3.87 -23.11 -18.71
CA SER A 142 4.01 -22.26 -19.89
C SER A 142 3.83 -20.77 -19.57
N LEU A 143 4.51 -19.92 -20.33
CA LEU A 143 4.36 -18.47 -20.24
C LEU A 143 3.24 -17.99 -21.19
N ALA A 144 2.22 -17.40 -20.62
CA ALA A 144 1.14 -16.75 -21.36
C ALA A 144 1.26 -15.23 -21.26
N LYS A 145 1.00 -14.51 -22.34
CA LYS A 145 0.88 -13.04 -22.29
C LYS A 145 -0.49 -12.67 -21.75
N PRO A 146 -0.56 -11.70 -20.81
CA PRO A 146 -1.84 -11.19 -20.35
C PRO A 146 -2.69 -10.69 -21.51
N GLU A 147 -3.95 -11.10 -21.57
CA GLU A 147 -4.88 -10.66 -22.59
C GLU A 147 -5.25 -9.18 -22.40
N LYS A 148 -5.37 -8.47 -23.51
CA LYS A 148 -5.93 -7.11 -23.51
C LYS A 148 -7.44 -7.17 -23.34
N ASN A 149 -8.02 -6.13 -22.75
CA ASN A 149 -9.47 -6.02 -22.67
C ASN A 149 -10.11 -6.07 -24.07
N ARG A 150 -11.18 -6.86 -24.21
CA ARG A 150 -11.92 -7.02 -25.46
C ARG A 150 -13.18 -6.15 -25.50
N ASN A 151 -13.71 -5.80 -24.32
CA ASN A 151 -14.94 -5.02 -24.20
C ASN A 151 -14.66 -3.60 -23.72
N LEU A 152 -15.50 -2.65 -24.16
CA LEU A 152 -15.55 -1.30 -23.62
C LEU A 152 -15.87 -1.37 -22.11
N ASN A 153 -15.14 -0.59 -21.31
CA ASN A 153 -15.30 -0.52 -19.85
C ASN A 153 -14.90 -1.79 -19.08
N GLN A 154 -14.29 -2.77 -19.74
CA GLN A 154 -13.69 -3.91 -19.06
C GLN A 154 -12.36 -3.51 -18.42
N PHE A 155 -12.08 -4.04 -17.21
CA PHE A 155 -10.80 -3.86 -16.54
C PHE A 155 -9.66 -4.36 -17.43
N ASP A 156 -8.69 -3.49 -17.72
CA ASP A 156 -7.52 -3.83 -18.55
C ASP A 156 -6.44 -4.48 -17.68
N TYR A 157 -6.55 -5.82 -17.55
CA TYR A 157 -5.63 -6.62 -16.76
C TYR A 157 -4.20 -6.60 -17.30
N HIS A 158 -4.04 -6.57 -18.63
CA HIS A 158 -2.72 -6.44 -19.27
C HIS A 158 -2.02 -5.15 -18.84
N ARG A 159 -2.74 -4.02 -18.91
CA ARG A 159 -2.21 -2.71 -18.51
C ARG A 159 -1.94 -2.63 -17.02
N TYR A 160 -2.79 -3.27 -16.20
CA TYR A 160 -2.57 -3.37 -14.75
C TYR A 160 -1.29 -4.12 -14.43
N LEU A 161 -1.06 -5.29 -15.02
CA LEU A 161 0.14 -6.09 -14.83
C LEU A 161 1.40 -5.36 -15.32
N TYR A 162 1.35 -4.75 -16.53
CA TYR A 162 2.46 -3.96 -17.06
C TYR A 162 2.90 -2.82 -16.11
N ARG A 163 1.94 -2.12 -15.49
CA ARG A 163 2.23 -1.06 -14.51
C ARG A 163 2.84 -1.58 -13.21
N ASN A 164 2.61 -2.85 -12.89
CA ASN A 164 3.23 -3.56 -11.78
C ASN A 164 4.55 -4.24 -12.15
N LYS A 165 5.06 -4.00 -13.39
CA LYS A 165 6.27 -4.62 -13.95
C LYS A 165 6.17 -6.14 -14.08
N ILE A 166 4.98 -6.62 -14.45
CA ILE A 166 4.67 -8.02 -14.70
C ILE A 166 4.30 -8.16 -16.17
N HIS A 167 5.07 -8.95 -16.90
CA HIS A 167 4.91 -9.12 -18.34
C HIS A 167 4.33 -10.46 -18.72
N TRP A 168 4.44 -11.46 -17.81
CA TRP A 168 4.05 -12.82 -18.05
C TRP A 168 3.15 -13.38 -16.96
N ILE A 169 2.25 -14.25 -17.38
CA ILE A 169 1.48 -15.17 -16.55
C ILE A 169 2.10 -16.54 -16.73
N VAL A 170 2.41 -17.20 -15.63
CA VAL A 170 2.85 -18.60 -15.62
C VAL A 170 1.63 -19.49 -15.40
N GLU A 171 1.27 -20.27 -16.38
CA GLU A 171 0.27 -21.34 -16.25
C GLU A 171 0.99 -22.60 -15.78
N ALA A 172 0.99 -22.83 -14.48
CA ALA A 172 1.73 -23.91 -13.87
C ALA A 172 1.02 -25.25 -14.05
N THR A 173 1.78 -26.27 -14.44
CA THR A 173 1.35 -27.68 -14.50
C THR A 173 1.73 -28.40 -13.22
N THR A 174 2.93 -28.13 -12.68
CA THR A 174 3.40 -28.69 -11.41
C THR A 174 4.09 -27.61 -10.60
N ILE A 175 3.97 -27.72 -9.29
CA ILE A 175 4.65 -26.85 -8.33
C ILE A 175 5.26 -27.75 -7.25
N ASP A 176 6.60 -27.75 -7.18
CA ASP A 176 7.36 -28.50 -6.19
C ASP A 176 8.08 -27.55 -5.25
N ILE A 177 8.10 -27.88 -3.97
CA ILE A 177 8.85 -27.11 -2.98
C ILE A 177 10.34 -27.34 -3.22
N HIS A 178 11.08 -26.28 -3.50
CA HIS A 178 12.54 -26.37 -3.59
C HIS A 178 13.14 -26.45 -2.18
N SER A 179 13.20 -27.69 -1.67
CA SER A 179 13.80 -27.99 -0.36
C SER A 179 15.31 -28.12 -0.43
N GLU A 180 16.02 -27.19 -1.04
CA GLU A 180 17.37 -26.97 -0.57
C GLU A 180 17.26 -26.45 0.87
N LEU A 181 17.80 -27.24 1.81
CA LEU A 181 17.98 -26.85 3.20
C LEU A 181 18.82 -25.57 3.26
N GLN A 182 18.22 -24.45 2.90
CA GLN A 182 18.77 -23.16 3.24
C GLN A 182 18.74 -23.13 4.77
N GLN A 183 19.88 -23.40 5.39
CA GLN A 183 20.12 -23.08 6.78
C GLN A 183 19.71 -21.62 6.93
N GLN A 184 18.55 -21.40 7.55
CA GLN A 184 18.03 -20.07 7.79
C GLN A 184 19.11 -19.27 8.49
N THR A 185 19.78 -18.41 7.76
CA THR A 185 20.79 -17.51 8.29
C THR A 185 20.11 -16.60 9.29
N PHE A 186 20.84 -16.12 10.30
CA PHE A 186 20.32 -15.17 11.29
C PHE A 186 19.65 -13.94 10.61
N PHE A 187 20.14 -13.54 9.44
CA PHE A 187 19.56 -12.47 8.62
C PHE A 187 18.22 -12.84 7.97
N ASP A 188 17.95 -14.11 7.68
CA ASP A 188 16.66 -14.55 7.16
C ASP A 188 15.57 -14.49 8.24
N LYS A 189 15.96 -14.66 9.50
CA LYS A 189 15.06 -14.45 10.66
C LYS A 189 14.71 -12.99 10.90
N LEU A 190 15.61 -12.07 10.54
CA LEU A 190 15.40 -10.61 10.58
C LEU A 190 14.65 -10.09 9.34
N ASN A 191 14.31 -10.96 8.38
CA ASN A 191 13.53 -10.55 7.22
C ASN A 191 12.14 -10.06 7.66
N LEU A 192 11.85 -8.80 7.36
CA LEU A 192 10.58 -8.15 7.74
C LEU A 192 9.35 -8.87 7.17
N LYS A 193 9.50 -9.59 6.04
CA LYS A 193 8.43 -10.43 5.48
C LYS A 193 8.12 -11.59 6.43
N ASN A 194 9.14 -12.28 6.94
CA ASN A 194 8.96 -13.39 7.89
C ASN A 194 8.41 -12.89 9.23
N LEU A 195 8.87 -11.73 9.71
CA LEU A 195 8.32 -11.11 10.91
C LEU A 195 6.83 -10.81 10.75
N ARG A 196 6.43 -10.22 9.61
CA ARG A 196 5.02 -9.97 9.30
C ARG A 196 4.21 -11.27 9.33
N GLN A 197 4.69 -12.32 8.67
CA GLN A 197 3.98 -13.61 8.62
C GLN A 197 3.82 -14.24 10.01
N ASN A 198 4.86 -14.20 10.84
CA ASN A 198 4.79 -14.69 12.21
C ASN A 198 3.74 -13.91 13.04
N ILE A 199 3.67 -12.59 12.87
CA ILE A 199 2.65 -11.77 13.53
C ILE A 199 1.25 -12.15 13.04
N LEU A 200 1.03 -12.30 11.74
CA LEU A 200 -0.28 -12.65 11.18
C LEU A 200 -0.72 -14.06 11.62
N ALA A 201 0.20 -15.03 11.64
CA ALA A 201 -0.06 -16.37 12.15
C ALA A 201 -0.41 -16.38 13.64
N HIS A 202 0.30 -15.58 14.46
CA HIS A 202 -0.03 -15.43 15.88
C HIS A 202 -1.43 -14.87 16.09
N ILE A 203 -1.82 -13.84 15.34
CA ILE A 203 -3.18 -13.28 15.41
C ILE A 203 -4.23 -14.35 15.10
N GLU A 204 -4.00 -15.19 14.08
CA GLU A 204 -4.91 -16.27 13.70
C GLU A 204 -5.02 -17.36 14.76
N SER A 205 -3.93 -17.70 15.46
CA SER A 205 -3.95 -18.73 16.48
C SER A 205 -4.63 -18.29 17.78
N GLU A 206 -4.53 -17.00 18.13
CA GLU A 206 -4.98 -16.48 19.43
C GLU A 206 -6.36 -15.80 19.40
N THR A 207 -6.93 -15.57 18.21
CA THR A 207 -8.21 -14.86 18.08
C THR A 207 -9.17 -15.59 17.16
N THR A 208 -10.47 -15.29 17.27
CA THR A 208 -11.47 -15.87 16.35
C THR A 208 -11.25 -15.36 14.93
N ALA A 209 -11.60 -16.16 13.92
CA ALA A 209 -11.40 -15.84 12.50
C ALA A 209 -11.90 -14.44 12.11
N THR A 210 -13.06 -14.03 12.62
CA THR A 210 -13.62 -12.69 12.35
C THR A 210 -12.77 -11.58 12.97
N ILE A 211 -12.36 -11.71 14.23
CA ILE A 211 -11.51 -10.72 14.91
C ILE A 211 -10.14 -10.68 14.24
N ALA A 212 -9.56 -11.83 13.95
CA ALA A 212 -8.28 -11.94 13.24
C ALA A 212 -8.31 -11.17 11.90
N SER A 213 -9.37 -11.36 11.10
CA SER A 213 -9.49 -10.69 9.80
C SER A 213 -9.53 -9.17 9.91
N TYR A 214 -10.24 -8.61 10.89
CA TYR A 214 -10.25 -7.16 11.13
C TYR A 214 -8.92 -6.64 11.66
N ILE A 215 -8.26 -7.32 12.61
CA ILE A 215 -6.95 -6.92 13.13
C ILE A 215 -5.91 -6.93 11.99
N LYS A 216 -5.86 -7.99 11.20
CA LYS A 216 -4.94 -8.12 10.05
C LYS A 216 -5.16 -7.01 9.02
N THR A 217 -6.41 -6.69 8.73
CA THR A 217 -6.77 -5.65 7.77
C THR A 217 -6.42 -4.25 8.27
N LEU A 218 -6.81 -3.91 9.49
CA LEU A 218 -6.69 -2.55 10.01
C LEU A 218 -5.29 -2.21 10.51
N LEU A 219 -4.53 -3.20 11.00
CA LEU A 219 -3.18 -2.96 11.52
C LEU A 219 -2.07 -3.34 10.53
N PHE A 220 -2.31 -4.30 9.64
CA PHE A 220 -1.27 -4.82 8.74
C PHE A 220 -1.61 -4.71 7.25
N ALA A 221 -2.74 -4.10 6.88
CA ALA A 221 -3.22 -3.96 5.49
C ALA A 221 -3.40 -5.30 4.76
N ASP A 222 -3.75 -6.37 5.49
CA ASP A 222 -4.00 -7.68 4.92
C ASP A 222 -5.51 -7.96 4.88
N THR A 223 -6.09 -7.88 3.69
CA THR A 223 -7.52 -8.09 3.46
C THR A 223 -7.85 -9.52 3.03
N SER A 224 -6.87 -10.41 2.94
CA SER A 224 -7.02 -11.76 2.38
C SER A 224 -7.99 -12.66 3.17
N SER A 225 -8.18 -12.39 4.45
CA SER A 225 -9.04 -13.17 5.35
C SER A 225 -10.44 -12.59 5.53
N ILE A 226 -10.79 -11.48 4.86
CA ILE A 226 -12.14 -10.91 4.92
C ILE A 226 -13.05 -11.70 3.99
N ASP A 227 -14.23 -12.06 4.49
CA ASP A 227 -15.27 -12.72 3.72
C ASP A 227 -15.70 -11.86 2.50
N ASP A 228 -15.85 -12.51 1.33
CA ASP A 228 -16.22 -11.82 0.09
C ASP A 228 -17.60 -11.15 0.18
N GLN A 229 -18.56 -11.72 0.95
CA GLN A 229 -19.87 -11.09 1.17
C GLN A 229 -19.75 -9.83 2.01
N VAL A 230 -18.90 -9.84 3.03
CA VAL A 230 -18.59 -8.65 3.83
C VAL A 230 -17.91 -7.60 2.95
N MET A 231 -16.93 -8.00 2.16
CA MET A 231 -16.23 -7.08 1.24
C MET A 231 -17.18 -6.43 0.24
N SER A 232 -18.11 -7.20 -0.37
CA SER A 232 -19.13 -6.66 -1.29
C SER A 232 -20.08 -5.70 -0.58
N GLY A 233 -20.53 -6.01 0.64
CA GLY A 233 -21.35 -5.10 1.43
C GLY A 233 -20.67 -3.75 1.73
N TYR A 234 -19.38 -3.76 2.08
CA TYR A 234 -18.62 -2.53 2.26
C TYR A 234 -18.48 -1.72 0.97
N LYS A 235 -18.38 -2.42 -0.18
CA LYS A 235 -18.32 -1.79 -1.51
C LYS A 235 -19.67 -1.15 -1.87
N GLU A 236 -20.79 -1.85 -1.70
CA GLU A 236 -22.14 -1.37 -1.99
C GLU A 236 -22.51 -0.13 -1.17
N ILE A 237 -22.18 -0.13 0.12
CA ILE A 237 -22.37 1.02 1.01
C ILE A 237 -21.38 2.16 0.68
N GLY A 238 -20.30 1.89 -0.05
CA GLY A 238 -19.30 2.90 -0.42
C GLY A 238 -18.26 3.21 0.67
N ILE A 239 -18.09 2.31 1.65
CA ILE A 239 -17.16 2.45 2.79
C ILE A 239 -15.97 1.48 2.74
N ILE A 240 -15.73 0.83 1.60
CA ILE A 240 -14.64 -0.15 1.43
C ILE A 240 -13.26 0.43 1.78
N HIS A 241 -13.07 1.73 1.63
CA HIS A 241 -11.82 2.43 1.98
C HIS A 241 -11.50 2.40 3.47
N LEU A 242 -12.48 2.12 4.35
CA LEU A 242 -12.27 1.95 5.80
C LEU A 242 -11.55 0.63 6.13
N LEU A 243 -11.65 -0.37 5.24
CA LEU A 243 -10.89 -1.61 5.34
C LEU A 243 -9.43 -1.47 4.87
N SER A 244 -9.05 -0.31 4.37
CA SER A 244 -7.65 -0.01 4.04
C SER A 244 -7.03 0.91 5.09
N ILE A 245 -5.72 0.76 5.33
CA ILE A 245 -5.03 1.68 6.23
C ILE A 245 -4.98 3.07 5.59
N SER A 246 -5.68 4.01 6.21
CA SER A 246 -5.77 5.40 5.78
C SER A 246 -4.75 6.30 6.48
N GLY A 247 -4.61 7.53 5.98
CA GLY A 247 -3.80 8.55 6.64
C GLY A 247 -4.27 8.88 8.07
N LEU A 248 -5.58 8.75 8.37
CA LEU A 248 -6.13 8.92 9.72
C LEU A 248 -5.63 7.83 10.67
N HIS A 249 -5.58 6.58 10.22
CA HIS A 249 -5.04 5.47 11.01
C HIS A 249 -3.58 5.71 11.38
N ILE A 250 -2.75 6.13 10.43
CA ILE A 250 -1.34 6.47 10.68
C ILE A 250 -1.22 7.63 11.67
N GLN A 251 -2.04 8.68 11.50
CA GLN A 251 -2.04 9.82 12.44
C GLN A 251 -2.48 9.40 13.84
N PHE A 252 -3.44 8.50 13.96
CA PHE A 252 -3.87 7.93 15.23
C PHE A 252 -2.72 7.19 15.92
N PHE A 253 -1.99 6.33 15.18
CA PHE A 253 -0.80 5.64 15.71
C PHE A 253 0.29 6.61 16.16
N ILE A 254 0.62 7.60 15.34
CA ILE A 254 1.64 8.59 15.67
C ILE A 254 1.26 9.35 16.94
N THR A 255 0.01 9.82 17.03
CA THR A 255 -0.48 10.59 18.18
C THR A 255 -0.53 9.74 19.44
N GLY A 256 -1.07 8.52 19.34
CA GLY A 256 -1.15 7.57 20.45
C GLY A 256 0.22 7.18 20.98
N LEU A 257 1.14 6.78 20.09
CA LEU A 257 2.51 6.42 20.46
C LEU A 257 3.25 7.62 21.08
N THR A 258 3.12 8.80 20.50
CA THR A 258 3.70 10.04 21.04
C THR A 258 3.19 10.32 22.45
N TYR A 259 1.87 10.21 22.66
CA TYR A 259 1.24 10.42 23.96
C TYR A 259 1.76 9.43 25.01
N ILE A 260 1.81 8.15 24.66
CA ILE A 260 2.32 7.09 25.56
C ILE A 260 3.79 7.37 25.93
N LEU A 261 4.65 7.66 24.95
CA LEU A 261 6.07 7.94 25.18
C LEU A 261 6.26 9.15 26.11
N TRP A 262 5.47 10.20 25.94
CA TRP A 262 5.53 11.38 26.81
C TRP A 262 5.06 11.06 28.24
N ARG A 263 4.03 10.21 28.39
CA ARG A 263 3.58 9.73 29.71
C ARG A 263 4.63 8.88 30.41
N LEU A 264 5.44 8.16 29.66
CA LEU A 264 6.59 7.40 30.17
C LEU A 264 7.84 8.27 30.44
N GLY A 265 7.73 9.59 30.28
CA GLY A 265 8.84 10.51 30.53
C GLY A 265 9.88 10.62 29.42
N VAL A 266 9.57 10.06 28.22
CA VAL A 266 10.47 10.17 27.07
C VAL A 266 10.47 11.60 26.53
N THR A 267 11.66 12.17 26.34
CA THR A 267 11.80 13.55 25.81
C THR A 267 11.32 13.65 24.37
N ARG A 268 10.95 14.86 23.94
CA ARG A 268 10.50 15.11 22.56
C ARG A 268 11.54 14.71 21.51
N GLU A 269 12.82 14.88 21.83
CA GLU A 269 13.94 14.50 20.98
C GLU A 269 14.00 12.99 20.76
N ARG A 270 13.92 12.24 21.85
CA ARG A 270 13.93 10.76 21.79
C ARG A 270 12.68 10.22 21.12
N THR A 271 11.51 10.83 21.39
CA THR A 271 10.25 10.49 20.71
C THR A 271 10.39 10.65 19.19
N TYR A 272 10.98 11.74 18.72
CA TYR A 272 11.23 11.93 17.29
C TYR A 272 12.14 10.83 16.71
N LEU A 273 13.25 10.50 17.37
CA LEU A 273 14.16 9.45 16.91
C LEU A 273 13.47 8.08 16.87
N LEU A 274 12.66 7.77 17.88
CA LEU A 274 11.85 6.52 17.88
C LEU A 274 10.86 6.48 16.73
N LEU A 275 10.16 7.58 16.46
CA LEU A 275 9.22 7.67 15.35
C LEU A 275 9.93 7.57 13.99
N LEU A 276 11.15 8.13 13.86
CA LEU A 276 11.95 8.05 12.65
C LEU A 276 12.33 6.61 12.29
N ILE A 277 12.47 5.73 13.28
CA ILE A 277 12.75 4.30 13.09
C ILE A 277 11.45 3.51 12.99
N PHE A 278 10.50 3.75 13.89
CA PHE A 278 9.26 2.98 13.97
C PHE A 278 8.37 3.14 12.74
N LEU A 279 8.20 4.35 12.21
CA LEU A 279 7.28 4.58 11.09
C LEU A 279 7.74 3.89 9.79
N PRO A 280 9.01 3.94 9.36
CA PRO A 280 9.46 3.17 8.21
C PRO A 280 9.36 1.65 8.42
N LEU A 281 9.65 1.17 9.64
CA LEU A 281 9.48 -0.24 10.00
C LEU A 281 8.00 -0.65 9.87
N TYR A 282 7.10 0.14 10.41
CA TYR A 282 5.65 -0.09 10.27
C TYR A 282 5.20 -0.04 8.81
N GLY A 283 5.70 0.93 8.02
CA GLY A 283 5.48 0.99 6.57
C GLY A 283 5.90 -0.29 5.85
N SER A 284 7.03 -0.88 6.24
CA SER A 284 7.51 -2.16 5.69
C SER A 284 6.63 -3.34 6.09
N LEU A 285 6.13 -3.37 7.32
CA LEU A 285 5.20 -4.40 7.80
C LEU A 285 3.83 -4.33 7.10
N THR A 286 3.39 -3.13 6.70
CA THR A 286 2.11 -2.91 6.01
C THR A 286 2.21 -2.92 4.48
N GLY A 287 3.42 -3.12 3.92
CA GLY A 287 3.64 -3.22 2.47
C GLY A 287 3.67 -1.88 1.72
N TRP A 288 3.90 -0.73 2.41
CA TRP A 288 4.06 0.59 1.81
C TRP A 288 2.93 1.03 0.85
N GLY A 289 1.68 0.74 1.21
CA GLY A 289 0.53 1.27 0.47
C GLY A 289 0.65 2.79 0.27
N THR A 290 0.11 3.32 -0.83
CA THR A 290 0.27 4.74 -1.20
C THR A 290 -0.22 5.73 -0.14
N SER A 291 -1.32 5.41 0.55
CA SER A 291 -1.85 6.23 1.66
C SER A 291 -0.92 6.20 2.87
N ILE A 292 -0.34 5.05 3.17
CA ILE A 292 0.60 4.83 4.28
C ILE A 292 1.90 5.59 4.00
N PHE A 293 2.48 5.40 2.80
CA PHE A 293 3.69 6.12 2.37
C PHE A 293 3.53 7.63 2.52
N ARG A 294 2.44 8.18 1.97
CA ARG A 294 2.17 9.62 2.07
C ARG A 294 2.07 10.07 3.52
N ALA A 295 1.30 9.39 4.36
CA ALA A 295 1.09 9.78 5.74
C ALA A 295 2.37 9.72 6.58
N ILE A 296 3.18 8.67 6.41
CA ILE A 296 4.47 8.50 7.09
C ILE A 296 5.44 9.60 6.67
N VAL A 297 5.66 9.77 5.36
CA VAL A 297 6.64 10.74 4.85
C VAL A 297 6.23 12.17 5.20
N MET A 298 4.93 12.53 5.07
CA MET A 298 4.43 13.84 5.50
C MET A 298 4.69 14.09 6.98
N SER A 299 4.41 13.10 7.83
CA SER A 299 4.63 13.22 9.27
C SER A 299 6.10 13.41 9.60
N LEU A 300 6.99 12.61 9.00
CA LEU A 300 8.44 12.72 9.20
C LEU A 300 8.98 14.06 8.71
N LEU A 301 8.55 14.55 7.55
CA LEU A 301 8.96 15.85 7.02
C LEU A 301 8.51 16.99 7.95
N SER A 302 7.26 16.95 8.42
CA SER A 302 6.72 17.96 9.33
C SER A 302 7.48 17.98 10.66
N GLN A 303 7.73 16.82 11.26
CA GLN A 303 8.48 16.70 12.53
C GLN A 303 9.95 17.12 12.37
N THR A 304 10.60 16.72 11.26
CA THR A 304 11.97 17.13 10.93
C THR A 304 12.05 18.64 10.78
N GLY A 305 11.11 19.25 10.04
CA GLY A 305 11.04 20.70 9.87
C GLY A 305 10.91 21.45 11.18
N ALA A 306 10.07 20.96 12.09
CA ALA A 306 9.92 21.52 13.43
C ALA A 306 11.24 21.43 14.25
N ARG A 307 11.96 20.31 14.12
CA ARG A 307 13.22 20.09 14.84
C ARG A 307 14.35 21.01 14.37
N ILE A 308 14.52 21.20 13.08
CA ILE A 308 15.54 22.10 12.52
C ILE A 308 15.11 23.58 12.54
N ARG A 309 14.03 23.91 13.24
CA ARG A 309 13.46 25.26 13.34
C ARG A 309 13.09 25.89 11.98
N LYS A 310 12.86 25.06 10.96
CA LYS A 310 12.35 25.46 9.65
C LYS A 310 11.03 24.71 9.39
N PRO A 311 9.91 25.21 9.95
CA PRO A 311 8.64 24.51 9.85
C PRO A 311 8.23 24.34 8.37
N ILE A 312 8.01 23.09 7.98
CA ILE A 312 7.52 22.72 6.65
C ILE A 312 6.00 22.79 6.70
N SER A 313 5.38 23.53 5.76
CA SER A 313 3.93 23.58 5.69
C SER A 313 3.36 22.23 5.29
N GLY A 314 2.11 21.92 5.70
CA GLY A 314 1.44 20.68 5.29
C GLY A 314 1.40 20.52 3.77
N LEU A 315 1.19 21.61 3.03
CA LEU A 315 1.17 21.62 1.58
C LEU A 315 2.54 21.34 0.96
N ASP A 316 3.61 21.88 1.55
CA ASP A 316 4.98 21.59 1.09
C ASP A 316 5.35 20.12 1.41
N ALA A 317 4.99 19.61 2.59
CA ALA A 317 5.20 18.22 2.94
C ALA A 317 4.44 17.28 1.99
N TRP A 318 3.18 17.59 1.67
CA TRP A 318 2.38 16.88 0.68
C TRP A 318 3.06 16.88 -0.70
N SER A 319 3.55 18.02 -1.13
CA SER A 319 4.23 18.19 -2.42
C SER A 319 5.49 17.34 -2.53
N TRP A 320 6.30 17.31 -1.47
CA TRP A 320 7.48 16.47 -1.41
C TRP A 320 7.17 14.98 -1.43
N THR A 321 6.11 14.55 -0.72
CA THR A 321 5.70 13.14 -0.77
C THR A 321 5.26 12.72 -2.16
N LEU A 322 4.60 13.61 -2.91
CA LEU A 322 4.22 13.35 -4.30
C LEU A 322 5.46 13.16 -5.19
N ILE A 323 6.44 14.07 -5.08
CA ILE A 323 7.70 13.97 -5.86
C ILE A 323 8.46 12.68 -5.52
N PHE A 324 8.62 12.38 -4.23
CA PHE A 324 9.30 11.14 -3.79
C PHE A 324 8.55 9.88 -4.24
N GLY A 325 7.21 9.88 -4.15
CA GLY A 325 6.40 8.77 -4.65
C GLY A 325 6.60 8.54 -6.15
N LEU A 326 6.66 9.60 -6.96
CA LEU A 326 6.92 9.52 -8.39
C LEU A 326 8.33 8.97 -8.70
N TRP A 327 9.33 9.30 -7.88
CA TRP A 327 10.68 8.80 -8.06
C TRP A 327 10.86 7.36 -7.61
N LEU A 328 10.08 6.90 -6.62
CA LEU A 328 10.07 5.48 -6.24
C LEU A 328 9.37 4.59 -7.27
N ASN A 329 8.23 5.03 -7.76
CA ASN A 329 7.49 4.32 -8.80
C ASN A 329 6.55 5.27 -9.56
N PRO A 330 6.91 5.74 -10.77
CA PRO A 330 6.08 6.67 -11.51
C PRO A 330 4.75 6.05 -12.00
N TYR A 331 4.65 4.72 -12.10
CA TYR A 331 3.40 4.05 -12.49
C TYR A 331 2.30 4.14 -11.43
N GLN A 332 2.62 4.51 -10.17
CA GLN A 332 1.62 4.68 -9.10
C GLN A 332 0.55 5.71 -9.44
N ILE A 333 0.83 6.70 -10.31
CA ILE A 333 -0.15 7.71 -10.74
C ILE A 333 -1.43 7.10 -11.33
N PHE A 334 -1.35 5.88 -11.84
CA PHE A 334 -2.49 5.18 -12.41
C PHE A 334 -3.27 4.34 -11.39
N SER A 335 -2.77 4.21 -10.17
CA SER A 335 -3.48 3.48 -9.12
C SER A 335 -4.56 4.34 -8.47
N ILE A 336 -5.72 3.76 -8.25
CA ILE A 336 -6.86 4.42 -7.59
C ILE A 336 -6.46 4.95 -6.22
N GLY A 337 -5.75 4.11 -5.45
CA GLY A 337 -5.27 4.48 -4.11
C GLY A 337 -4.38 5.72 -4.11
N PHE A 338 -3.49 5.87 -5.10
CA PHE A 338 -2.67 7.07 -5.26
C PHE A 338 -3.54 8.29 -5.59
N GLN A 339 -4.39 8.17 -6.62
CA GLN A 339 -5.22 9.28 -7.09
C GLN A 339 -6.13 9.80 -5.96
N LEU A 340 -6.88 8.92 -5.30
CA LEU A 340 -7.77 9.31 -4.20
C LEU A 340 -6.98 9.84 -3.00
N SER A 341 -5.91 9.18 -2.59
CA SER A 341 -5.12 9.59 -1.44
C SER A 341 -4.55 11.00 -1.60
N TYR A 342 -3.93 11.31 -2.75
CA TYR A 342 -3.36 12.62 -3.00
C TYR A 342 -4.42 13.69 -3.28
N LEU A 343 -5.46 13.38 -4.06
CA LEU A 343 -6.52 14.35 -4.37
C LEU A 343 -7.31 14.75 -3.13
N LEU A 344 -7.81 13.77 -2.34
CA LEU A 344 -8.61 14.07 -1.16
C LEU A 344 -7.83 14.80 -0.07
N SER A 345 -6.54 14.44 0.13
CA SER A 345 -5.70 15.14 1.08
C SER A 345 -5.36 16.57 0.65
N LEU A 346 -5.13 16.80 -0.65
CA LEU A 346 -4.95 18.15 -1.18
C LEU A 346 -6.21 18.98 -0.96
N THR A 347 -7.37 18.42 -1.25
CA THR A 347 -8.67 19.06 -1.01
C THR A 347 -8.83 19.47 0.44
N LEU A 348 -8.57 18.56 1.38
CA LEU A 348 -8.63 18.86 2.81
C LEU A 348 -7.70 20.03 3.19
N MET A 349 -6.45 20.04 2.66
CA MET A 349 -5.50 21.11 2.97
C MET A 349 -5.88 22.47 2.40
N LEU A 350 -6.50 22.49 1.21
CA LEU A 350 -6.93 23.74 0.57
C LEU A 350 -8.19 24.33 1.19
N PHE A 351 -9.09 23.47 1.63
CA PHE A 351 -10.40 23.88 2.12
C PHE A 351 -10.52 23.94 3.66
N SER A 352 -9.58 23.32 4.40
CA SER A 352 -9.66 23.21 5.86
C SER A 352 -9.84 24.57 6.53
N ASP A 353 -9.01 25.56 6.21
CA ASP A 353 -9.04 26.86 6.86
C ASP A 353 -10.35 27.61 6.61
N SER A 354 -10.95 27.48 5.42
CA SER A 354 -12.20 28.14 5.07
C SER A 354 -13.43 27.40 5.59
N LEU A 355 -13.36 26.08 5.78
CA LEU A 355 -14.47 25.25 6.23
C LEU A 355 -14.56 25.20 7.76
N PHE A 356 -13.42 25.07 8.47
CA PHE A 356 -13.41 25.00 9.93
C PHE A 356 -13.81 26.32 10.59
N ASN A 357 -13.65 27.46 9.90
CA ASN A 357 -14.03 28.76 10.41
C ASN A 357 -15.47 29.19 10.05
N ARG A 358 -16.21 28.42 9.24
CA ARG A 358 -17.54 28.80 8.74
C ARG A 358 -18.67 28.59 9.74
N SER A 359 -18.60 27.57 10.57
CA SER A 359 -19.66 27.24 11.52
C SER A 359 -19.09 26.99 12.91
N LYS A 360 -19.78 27.51 13.95
CA LYS A 360 -19.49 27.20 15.36
C LYS A 360 -19.83 25.75 15.72
N LEU A 361 -20.60 25.03 14.88
CA LEU A 361 -21.00 23.65 15.05
C LEU A 361 -20.08 22.72 14.25
N ALA A 362 -19.21 22.02 14.95
CA ALA A 362 -18.28 21.05 14.35
C ALA A 362 -18.98 19.98 13.49
N SER A 363 -20.19 19.58 13.88
CA SER A 363 -20.99 18.58 13.15
C SER A 363 -21.35 19.07 11.73
N ILE A 364 -21.72 20.32 11.54
CA ILE A 364 -22.05 20.88 10.22
C ILE A 364 -20.80 20.90 9.35
N ASN A 365 -19.66 21.28 9.90
CA ASN A 365 -18.40 21.28 9.16
C ASN A 365 -18.01 19.88 8.69
N ASN A 366 -18.20 18.85 9.52
CA ASN A 366 -17.92 17.46 9.16
C ASN A 366 -18.84 16.96 8.01
N VAL A 367 -20.12 17.32 8.03
CA VAL A 367 -21.07 17.00 6.95
C VAL A 367 -20.62 17.66 5.63
N VAL A 368 -20.28 18.95 5.67
CA VAL A 368 -19.84 19.69 4.48
C VAL A 368 -18.53 19.11 3.94
N ILE A 369 -17.58 18.77 4.80
CA ILE A 369 -16.32 18.14 4.41
C ILE A 369 -16.59 16.79 3.75
N SER A 370 -17.41 15.93 4.37
CA SER A 370 -17.77 14.61 3.81
C SER A 370 -18.40 14.76 2.43
N PHE A 371 -19.33 15.71 2.27
CA PHE A 371 -19.96 16.00 0.98
C PHE A 371 -18.95 16.42 -0.10
N ILE A 372 -18.07 17.38 0.22
CA ILE A 372 -17.03 17.86 -0.72
C ILE A 372 -16.10 16.73 -1.12
N LEU A 373 -15.62 15.95 -0.16
CA LEU A 373 -14.71 14.83 -0.44
C LEU A 373 -15.37 13.78 -1.31
N THR A 374 -16.64 13.46 -1.04
CA THR A 374 -17.42 12.54 -1.85
C THR A 374 -17.58 13.07 -3.28
N LEU A 375 -17.97 14.33 -3.44
CA LEU A 375 -18.15 14.95 -4.76
C LEU A 375 -16.86 14.95 -5.59
N ILE A 376 -15.72 15.24 -4.96
CA ILE A 376 -14.41 15.25 -5.62
C ILE A 376 -13.92 13.85 -5.96
N SER A 377 -14.34 12.82 -5.21
CA SER A 377 -13.98 11.43 -5.50
C SER A 377 -14.77 10.81 -6.67
N ILE A 378 -15.97 11.33 -6.98
CA ILE A 378 -16.87 10.78 -8.02
C ILE A 378 -16.15 10.56 -9.36
N PRO A 379 -15.43 11.53 -9.94
CA PRO A 379 -14.83 11.32 -11.26
C PRO A 379 -13.84 10.15 -11.29
N ILE A 380 -13.04 9.98 -10.21
CA ILE A 380 -12.07 8.90 -10.12
C ILE A 380 -12.78 7.55 -9.93
N LEU A 381 -13.75 7.48 -9.00
CA LEU A 381 -14.49 6.25 -8.72
C LEU A 381 -15.29 5.80 -9.95
N SER A 382 -16.03 6.72 -10.59
CA SER A 382 -16.79 6.43 -11.80
C SER A 382 -15.92 5.98 -12.97
N PHE A 383 -14.71 6.54 -13.11
CA PHE A 383 -13.77 6.12 -14.17
C PHE A 383 -13.21 4.72 -13.94
N HIS A 384 -12.96 4.32 -12.68
CA HIS A 384 -12.31 3.05 -12.37
C HIS A 384 -13.28 1.90 -12.09
N PHE A 385 -14.42 2.20 -11.47
CA PHE A 385 -15.37 1.18 -11.03
C PHE A 385 -16.67 1.19 -11.82
N PHE A 386 -16.95 2.25 -12.57
CA PHE A 386 -18.23 2.48 -13.25
C PHE A 386 -19.45 2.47 -12.32
N GLU A 387 -19.21 2.53 -11.01
CA GLU A 387 -20.21 2.50 -9.95
C GLU A 387 -19.94 3.65 -8.97
N PHE A 388 -21.02 4.17 -8.40
CA PHE A 388 -20.94 5.18 -7.36
C PHE A 388 -22.10 5.01 -6.38
N SER A 389 -21.79 5.03 -5.07
CA SER A 389 -22.79 4.91 -4.00
C SER A 389 -23.03 6.26 -3.32
N TRP A 390 -24.26 6.81 -3.48
CA TRP A 390 -24.68 8.01 -2.74
C TRP A 390 -24.82 7.75 -1.24
N ILE A 391 -25.13 6.52 -0.86
CA ILE A 391 -25.27 6.10 0.55
C ILE A 391 -23.94 6.26 1.28
N GLY A 392 -22.81 6.09 0.58
CA GLY A 392 -21.47 6.24 1.14
C GLY A 392 -21.21 7.59 1.79
N MET A 393 -21.84 8.67 1.31
CA MET A 393 -21.73 10.00 1.93
C MET A 393 -22.28 10.02 3.37
N PHE A 394 -23.46 9.44 3.56
CA PHE A 394 -24.09 9.36 4.91
C PHE A 394 -23.40 8.29 5.77
N ALA A 395 -23.06 7.15 5.17
CA ALA A 395 -22.36 6.09 5.85
C ALA A 395 -21.01 6.58 6.41
N ASN A 396 -20.26 7.38 5.67
CA ASN A 396 -18.99 7.94 6.13
C ASN A 396 -19.11 8.81 7.38
N LEU A 397 -20.22 9.53 7.56
CA LEU A 397 -20.45 10.33 8.77
C LEU A 397 -20.53 9.48 10.04
N ILE A 398 -21.02 8.25 9.92
CA ILE A 398 -21.19 7.32 11.03
C ILE A 398 -19.98 6.40 11.15
N PHE A 399 -19.59 5.76 10.04
CA PHE A 399 -18.56 4.72 10.06
C PHE A 399 -17.14 5.25 10.21
N VAL A 400 -16.80 6.43 9.66
CA VAL A 400 -15.45 7.00 9.84
C VAL A 400 -15.15 7.27 11.31
N PRO A 401 -16.00 7.98 12.09
CA PRO A 401 -15.79 8.12 13.54
C PRO A 401 -15.80 6.79 14.29
N LEU A 402 -16.74 5.87 13.95
CA LEU A 402 -16.84 4.55 14.58
C LEU A 402 -15.54 3.76 14.40
N PHE A 403 -15.01 3.70 13.17
CA PHE A 403 -13.76 2.99 12.89
C PHE A 403 -12.57 3.66 13.59
N THR A 404 -12.49 4.97 13.57
CA THR A 404 -11.33 5.70 14.15
C THR A 404 -11.32 5.65 15.67
N TRP A 405 -12.47 5.78 16.33
CA TRP A 405 -12.54 5.94 17.79
C TRP A 405 -12.91 4.67 18.55
N VAL A 406 -13.50 3.68 17.88
CA VAL A 406 -13.93 2.42 18.51
C VAL A 406 -13.18 1.24 17.94
N VAL A 407 -13.35 0.96 16.64
CA VAL A 407 -12.83 -0.27 16.03
C VAL A 407 -11.30 -0.31 16.05
N MET A 408 -10.65 0.80 15.71
CA MET A 408 -9.19 0.90 15.67
C MET A 408 -8.53 0.75 17.05
N PRO A 409 -8.94 1.50 18.11
CA PRO A 409 -8.44 1.28 19.47
C PRO A 409 -8.70 -0.12 19.99
N LEU A 410 -9.90 -0.67 19.71
CA LEU A 410 -10.24 -2.03 20.10
C LEU A 410 -9.36 -3.07 19.41
N SER A 411 -9.08 -2.89 18.11
CA SER A 411 -8.18 -3.77 17.36
C SER A 411 -6.75 -3.73 17.92
N ILE A 412 -6.24 -2.56 18.30
CA ILE A 412 -4.93 -2.42 18.95
C ILE A 412 -4.92 -3.09 20.33
N PHE A 413 -5.98 -2.90 21.10
CA PHE A 413 -6.12 -3.51 22.44
C PHE A 413 -6.15 -5.04 22.34
N LEU A 414 -6.96 -5.60 21.43
CA LEU A 414 -7.06 -7.04 21.20
C LEU A 414 -5.73 -7.62 20.68
N PHE A 415 -5.05 -6.91 19.78
CA PHE A 415 -3.71 -7.28 19.32
C PHE A 415 -2.69 -7.30 20.47
N ALA A 416 -2.66 -6.27 21.31
CA ALA A 416 -1.77 -6.22 22.47
C ALA A 416 -2.11 -7.29 23.50
N SER A 417 -3.41 -7.54 23.75
CA SER A 417 -3.85 -8.56 24.71
C SER A 417 -3.52 -9.98 24.26
N SER A 418 -3.55 -10.28 22.95
CA SER A 418 -3.17 -11.60 22.44
C SER A 418 -1.74 -11.97 22.78
N TYR A 419 -0.81 -11.00 22.77
CA TYR A 419 0.57 -11.22 23.20
C TYR A 419 0.74 -11.25 24.72
N LEU A 420 -0.02 -10.45 25.47
CA LEU A 420 0.05 -10.41 26.93
C LEU A 420 -0.49 -11.70 27.57
N LEU A 421 -1.61 -12.22 27.05
CA LEU A 421 -2.26 -13.42 27.59
C LEU A 421 -1.53 -14.70 27.21
N SER A 422 -0.95 -14.76 26.00
CA SER A 422 -0.17 -15.93 25.56
C SER A 422 1.21 -16.05 26.23
N GLY A 423 1.61 -15.09 27.07
CA GLY A 423 2.93 -15.08 27.71
C GLY A 423 4.11 -14.91 26.74
N THR A 424 3.85 -14.67 25.47
CA THR A 424 4.85 -14.63 24.39
C THR A 424 5.59 -13.30 24.29
N LEU A 425 5.24 -12.28 25.09
CA LEU A 425 5.92 -10.97 25.11
C LEU A 425 7.42 -11.05 25.46
N PHE A 426 7.86 -12.13 26.12
CA PHE A 426 9.26 -12.30 26.50
C PHE A 426 10.07 -13.24 25.58
N PHE A 427 9.42 -14.01 24.67
CA PHE A 427 10.11 -15.06 23.92
C PHE A 427 9.71 -15.19 22.44
N SER A 428 9.38 -14.12 21.75
CA SER A 428 9.18 -14.17 20.28
C SER A 428 10.50 -14.17 19.47
N PHE A 429 11.57 -14.71 20.03
CA PHE A 429 12.61 -15.39 19.26
C PHE A 429 12.17 -16.85 19.11
N PRO A 430 12.29 -17.48 17.94
CA PRO A 430 11.64 -18.74 17.63
C PRO A 430 12.14 -19.87 18.50
N VAL A 431 11.39 -20.18 19.55
CA VAL A 431 11.51 -21.48 20.25
C VAL A 431 10.37 -22.36 19.74
N LYS A 432 10.73 -23.40 19.01
CA LYS A 432 9.81 -24.48 18.66
C LYS A 432 9.25 -25.07 19.96
N PHE A 433 8.00 -24.84 20.26
CA PHE A 433 7.27 -25.70 21.17
C PHE A 433 6.72 -26.87 20.37
N ASN A 434 7.37 -28.02 20.47
CA ASN A 434 6.78 -29.32 20.20
C ASN A 434 5.76 -29.58 21.32
N GLY A 435 4.57 -29.05 21.20
CA GLY A 435 3.45 -29.40 22.09
C GLY A 435 2.90 -30.76 21.72
N LYS A 436 3.41 -31.83 22.29
CA LYS A 436 2.62 -33.05 22.48
C LYS A 436 1.55 -32.73 23.52
N PHE A 437 0.31 -32.67 23.11
CA PHE A 437 -0.79 -32.80 24.04
C PHE A 437 -0.73 -34.22 24.62
N ILE A 438 -0.50 -34.30 25.92
CA ILE A 438 -0.71 -35.49 26.75
C ILE A 438 -2.18 -35.41 27.18
N GLY A 439 -2.95 -36.44 26.88
CA GLY A 439 -4.24 -36.70 27.48
C GLY A 439 -5.34 -36.91 26.45
N ASP A 440 -5.53 -38.17 26.12
CA ASP A 440 -6.84 -38.84 26.25
C ASP A 440 -6.62 -40.34 26.11
N ASP A 441 -6.85 -41.02 27.23
CA ASP A 441 -7.15 -42.45 27.32
C ASP A 441 -8.58 -42.72 26.81
#